data_c4017be8915b9ca0d02594d7b2bcd8e0
#
_entry.id   c4017be8915b9ca0d02594d7b2bcd8e0
#
_cell.length_a   1.000
_cell.length_b   1.000
_cell.length_c   1.000
_cell.angle_alpha   90.00
_cell.angle_beta   90.00
_cell.angle_gamma   90.00
#
_symmetry.space_group_name_H-M   'P 1'
#
loop_
_entity.id
_entity.type
_entity.pdbx_description
1 polymer ?
#
loop_
_entity_poly.entity_id
_entity_poly.type
_entity_poly.pdbx_seq_one_letter_code
_entity_poly.pdbx_strand_id
1 'polypeptide(L)'
;MNARGNEQWNDQYPRPEVFEADIKDGTLYAMKEKGKVVGIVVLTEQQDKQYEDVKWEDAKGRYLVGHRIAIHPKWHRKGIANRFMDFTEKYARKNGFSSIRVDTYHKNERSQALIAKRGFTRRPGHINFPECTGPYYCYELILGTGDRRGR
;
A
#
# COMPACT_ATOMS: atom_id res chain seq x y z
N MET A 1 -2.95 -3.30 16.33
CA MET A 1 -3.50 -2.74 15.09
C MET A 1 -4.87 -3.27 14.71
N ASN A 2 -5.50 -3.98 15.58
CA ASN A 2 -6.86 -4.46 15.31
C ASN A 2 -7.91 -3.45 15.72
N ALA A 3 -7.50 -2.20 15.89
CA ALA A 3 -8.44 -1.18 16.26
C ALA A 3 -9.61 -1.15 15.30
N ARG A 4 -10.81 -0.97 15.84
CA ARG A 4 -12.03 -0.81 15.05
C ARG A 4 -12.45 -2.07 14.31
N GLY A 5 -12.02 -3.23 14.79
CA GLY A 5 -12.44 -4.48 14.21
C GLY A 5 -11.77 -4.87 12.92
N ASN A 6 -10.72 -4.14 12.55
CA ASN A 6 -9.97 -4.48 11.37
C ASN A 6 -9.12 -5.72 11.64
N GLU A 7 -9.39 -6.80 10.92
CA GLU A 7 -8.68 -8.05 11.09
C GLU A 7 -7.43 -8.17 10.25
N GLN A 8 -7.15 -7.15 9.44
CA GLN A 8 -5.99 -7.16 8.57
C GLN A 8 -4.69 -7.32 9.34
N TRP A 9 -4.58 -6.63 10.46
CA TRP A 9 -3.41 -6.68 11.30
C TRP A 9 -3.82 -7.21 12.66
N ASN A 10 -3.13 -8.24 13.11
CA ASN A 10 -3.42 -8.87 14.40
C ASN A 10 -2.17 -8.87 15.25
N ASP A 11 -2.21 -9.57 16.40
CA ASP A 11 -1.10 -9.58 17.34
C ASP A 11 0.16 -10.20 16.76
N GLN A 12 0.02 -10.98 15.72
CA GLN A 12 1.15 -11.67 15.10
C GLN A 12 1.64 -11.05 13.82
N TYR A 13 0.86 -10.17 13.21
CA TYR A 13 1.24 -9.58 11.94
C TYR A 13 0.63 -8.19 11.79
N PRO A 14 1.42 -7.18 11.42
CA PRO A 14 2.86 -7.29 11.27
C PRO A 14 3.56 -7.25 12.63
N ARG A 15 4.65 -7.93 12.75
CA ARG A 15 5.43 -7.95 14.00
C ARG A 15 6.38 -6.76 14.02
N PRO A 16 6.84 -6.36 15.22
CA PRO A 16 7.81 -5.26 15.32
C PRO A 16 9.03 -5.46 14.45
N GLU A 17 9.50 -6.69 14.32
CA GLU A 17 10.67 -6.98 13.52
C GLU A 17 10.47 -6.60 12.06
N VAL A 18 9.24 -6.72 11.56
CA VAL A 18 8.93 -6.36 10.18
C VAL A 18 9.15 -4.87 9.97
N PHE A 19 8.66 -4.06 10.91
CA PHE A 19 8.85 -2.62 10.81
C PHE A 19 10.30 -2.22 10.99
N GLU A 20 11.03 -2.91 11.86
CA GLU A 20 12.43 -2.63 12.04
C GLU A 20 13.22 -2.88 10.77
N ALA A 21 12.90 -3.97 10.07
CA ALA A 21 13.53 -4.26 8.79
C ALA A 21 13.22 -3.18 7.77
N ASP A 22 11.98 -2.72 7.72
CA ASP A 22 11.58 -1.67 6.78
C ASP A 22 12.34 -0.37 7.05
N ILE A 23 12.54 -0.03 8.32
CA ILE A 23 13.30 1.17 8.68
C ILE A 23 14.75 1.01 8.25
N LYS A 24 15.34 -0.15 8.54
CA LYS A 24 16.73 -0.41 8.19
C LYS A 24 16.95 -0.34 6.68
N ASP A 25 15.98 -0.83 5.91
CA ASP A 25 16.09 -0.84 4.45
C ASP A 25 15.75 0.51 3.84
N GLY A 26 15.30 1.47 4.63
CA GLY A 26 14.96 2.78 4.12
C GLY A 26 13.67 2.84 3.33
N THR A 27 12.78 1.88 3.53
CA THR A 27 11.53 1.79 2.77
C THR A 27 10.31 2.29 3.54
N LEU A 28 10.49 2.63 4.81
CA LEU A 28 9.37 3.09 5.63
C LEU A 28 9.33 4.62 5.63
N TYR A 29 8.14 5.15 5.34
CA TYR A 29 7.90 6.59 5.33
C TYR A 29 6.87 6.93 6.38
N ALA A 30 7.13 7.94 7.18
CA ALA A 30 6.24 8.35 8.26
C ALA A 30 5.67 9.73 7.99
N MET A 31 4.42 9.91 8.36
CA MET A 31 3.77 11.21 8.30
C MET A 31 3.65 11.76 9.71
N LYS A 32 4.06 13.02 9.89
CA LYS A 32 4.00 13.66 11.20
C LYS A 32 3.06 14.83 11.19
N GLU A 33 2.37 15.01 12.29
CA GLU A 33 1.54 16.19 12.53
C GLU A 33 1.89 16.71 13.92
N LYS A 34 2.26 17.97 13.99
CA LYS A 34 2.64 18.59 15.26
C LYS A 34 3.72 17.79 15.99
N GLY A 35 4.67 17.27 15.24
CA GLY A 35 5.79 16.54 15.81
C GLY A 35 5.53 15.10 16.18
N LYS A 36 4.33 14.59 15.94
CA LYS A 36 3.98 13.21 16.28
C LYS A 36 3.69 12.43 15.02
N VAL A 37 4.10 11.16 15.02
CA VAL A 37 3.84 10.27 13.89
C VAL A 37 2.37 9.89 13.90
N VAL A 38 1.67 10.19 12.82
CA VAL A 38 0.24 9.87 12.70
C VAL A 38 -0.01 8.74 11.73
N GLY A 39 0.98 8.35 10.95
CA GLY A 39 0.84 7.22 10.05
C GLY A 39 2.16 6.84 9.42
N ILE A 40 2.19 5.64 8.87
CA ILE A 40 3.36 5.12 8.16
C ILE A 40 2.90 4.38 6.92
N VAL A 41 3.80 4.28 5.95
CA VAL A 41 3.61 3.43 4.77
C VAL A 41 4.97 2.91 4.34
N VAL A 42 4.99 1.71 3.80
CA VAL A 42 6.21 1.11 3.26
C VAL A 42 6.09 1.07 1.75
N LEU A 43 7.08 1.63 1.06
CA LEU A 43 7.15 1.66 -0.40
C LEU A 43 8.44 0.99 -0.84
N THR A 44 8.33 0.00 -1.73
CA THR A 44 9.49 -0.78 -2.13
C THR A 44 9.29 -1.33 -3.54
N GLU A 45 10.38 -1.75 -4.17
CA GLU A 45 10.31 -2.46 -5.45
C GLU A 45 10.21 -3.96 -5.25
N GLN A 46 10.30 -4.42 -4.02
CA GLN A 46 10.19 -5.84 -3.71
C GLN A 46 8.74 -6.18 -3.41
N GLN A 47 8.26 -7.25 -4.01
CA GLN A 47 6.90 -7.69 -3.76
C GLN A 47 6.92 -9.05 -3.06
N ASP A 48 5.87 -9.31 -2.30
CA ASP A 48 5.70 -10.62 -1.70
C ASP A 48 5.55 -11.67 -2.79
N LYS A 49 6.00 -12.87 -2.49
CA LYS A 49 5.95 -13.95 -3.46
C LYS A 49 4.53 -14.21 -3.96
N GLN A 50 3.55 -14.01 -3.09
CA GLN A 50 2.16 -14.24 -3.44
C GLN A 50 1.68 -13.32 -4.57
N TYR A 51 2.36 -12.20 -4.79
CA TYR A 51 2.01 -11.31 -5.89
C TYR A 51 2.19 -11.97 -7.25
N GLU A 52 2.99 -13.02 -7.33
CA GLU A 52 3.20 -13.72 -8.60
C GLU A 52 1.93 -14.45 -9.06
N ASP A 53 1.00 -14.69 -8.16
CA ASP A 53 -0.25 -15.38 -8.50
C ASP A 53 -1.31 -14.44 -9.05
N VAL A 54 -1.01 -13.16 -9.13
CA VAL A 54 -1.95 -12.15 -9.60
C VAL A 54 -1.57 -11.74 -11.01
N LYS A 55 -2.57 -11.52 -11.86
CA LYS A 55 -2.31 -11.09 -13.24
C LYS A 55 -2.23 -9.59 -13.29
N TRP A 56 -1.01 -9.08 -13.34
CA TRP A 56 -0.77 -7.65 -13.42
C TRP A 56 -0.76 -7.18 -14.87
N GLU A 57 -1.29 -6.00 -15.11
CA GLU A 57 -1.27 -5.43 -16.45
C GLU A 57 0.15 -5.01 -16.81
N ASP A 58 0.85 -4.36 -15.89
CA ASP A 58 2.23 -3.95 -16.09
C ASP A 58 3.14 -5.05 -15.55
N ALA A 59 3.30 -6.11 -16.32
CA ALA A 59 4.04 -7.28 -15.84
C ALA A 59 5.55 -7.11 -15.97
N LYS A 60 6.01 -6.24 -16.86
CA LYS A 60 7.43 -6.14 -17.18
C LYS A 60 8.04 -4.80 -16.87
N GLY A 61 7.27 -3.84 -16.40
CA GLY A 61 7.78 -2.53 -16.10
C GLY A 61 8.42 -2.46 -14.75
N ARG A 62 8.65 -1.23 -14.31
CA ARG A 62 9.20 -0.98 -12.99
C ARG A 62 8.04 -0.56 -12.10
N TYR A 63 7.67 -1.43 -11.18
CA TYR A 63 6.50 -1.19 -10.34
C TYR A 63 6.90 -0.89 -8.90
N LEU A 64 6.15 0.01 -8.28
CA LEU A 64 6.31 0.35 -6.88
C LEU A 64 5.23 -0.38 -6.10
N VAL A 65 5.62 -1.03 -5.02
CA VAL A 65 4.68 -1.80 -4.20
C VAL A 65 4.48 -1.08 -2.88
N GLY A 66 3.22 -0.82 -2.54
CA GLY A 66 2.86 -0.21 -1.26
C GLY A 66 2.42 -1.27 -0.28
N HIS A 67 3.05 -1.25 0.88
CA HIS A 67 2.76 -2.22 1.93
C HIS A 67 2.46 -1.53 3.23
N ARG A 68 1.80 -2.25 4.11
CA ARG A 68 1.77 -1.98 5.54
C ARG A 68 1.46 -0.52 5.89
N ILE A 69 0.45 0.03 5.24
CA ILE A 69 -0.02 1.35 5.61
C ILE A 69 -0.73 1.26 6.97
N ALA A 70 -0.38 2.14 7.87
CA ALA A 70 -1.00 2.18 9.20
C ALA A 70 -1.21 3.62 9.60
N ILE A 71 -2.38 3.92 10.11
CA ILE A 71 -2.75 5.26 10.53
C ILE A 71 -3.21 5.19 11.97
N HIS A 72 -2.67 6.11 12.78
CA HIS A 72 -3.05 6.16 14.19
C HIS A 72 -4.57 6.30 14.31
N PRO A 73 -5.22 5.53 15.21
CA PRO A 73 -6.68 5.53 15.29
C PRO A 73 -7.30 6.92 15.49
N LYS A 74 -6.64 7.79 16.23
CA LYS A 74 -7.15 9.15 16.45
C LYS A 74 -7.14 9.98 15.18
N TRP A 75 -6.46 9.53 14.15
CA TRP A 75 -6.34 10.25 12.89
C TRP A 75 -7.11 9.59 11.75
N HIS A 76 -7.92 8.59 12.06
CA HIS A 76 -8.79 8.01 11.07
C HIS A 76 -9.82 9.04 10.63
N ARG A 77 -10.21 8.96 9.35
CA ARG A 77 -11.21 9.87 8.75
C ARG A 77 -10.76 11.32 8.69
N LYS A 78 -9.46 11.56 8.78
CA LYS A 78 -8.92 12.93 8.68
C LYS A 78 -8.11 13.13 7.41
N GLY A 79 -8.30 12.26 6.43
CA GLY A 79 -7.66 12.42 5.13
C GLY A 79 -6.22 11.95 5.08
N ILE A 80 -5.74 11.27 6.12
CA ILE A 80 -4.35 10.81 6.14
C ILE A 80 -4.09 9.78 5.04
N ALA A 81 -5.03 8.85 4.83
CA ALA A 81 -4.84 7.83 3.80
C ALA A 81 -4.73 8.47 2.42
N ASN A 82 -5.57 9.46 2.12
CA ASN A 82 -5.48 10.18 0.84
C ASN A 82 -4.14 10.88 0.69
N ARG A 83 -3.63 11.46 1.76
CA ARG A 83 -2.32 12.11 1.71
C ARG A 83 -1.20 11.12 1.44
N PHE A 84 -1.28 9.92 2.01
CA PHE A 84 -0.32 8.86 1.69
C PHE A 84 -0.43 8.44 0.23
N MET A 85 -1.65 8.36 -0.30
CA MET A 85 -1.83 8.01 -1.72
C MET A 85 -1.23 9.09 -2.62
N ASP A 86 -1.45 10.37 -2.28
CA ASP A 86 -0.84 11.47 -3.02
C ASP A 86 0.69 11.35 -3.01
N PHE A 87 1.25 11.11 -1.85
CA PHE A 87 2.69 10.94 -1.71
C PHE A 87 3.20 9.79 -2.55
N THR A 88 2.51 8.66 -2.48
CA THR A 88 2.93 7.46 -3.20
C THR A 88 2.93 7.70 -4.70
N GLU A 89 1.89 8.34 -5.21
CA GLU A 89 1.81 8.60 -6.65
C GLU A 89 2.88 9.57 -7.10
N LYS A 90 3.11 10.63 -6.32
CA LYS A 90 4.17 11.59 -6.67
C LYS A 90 5.54 10.94 -6.60
N TYR A 91 5.77 10.13 -5.59
CA TYR A 91 7.03 9.42 -5.46
C TYR A 91 7.26 8.50 -6.67
N ALA A 92 6.24 7.77 -7.06
CA ALA A 92 6.35 6.84 -8.16
C ALA A 92 6.64 7.55 -9.48
N ARG A 93 5.94 8.64 -9.75
CA ARG A 93 6.15 9.38 -10.99
C ARG A 93 7.54 10.03 -11.01
N LYS A 94 7.94 10.61 -9.89
CA LYS A 94 9.24 11.27 -9.82
C LYS A 94 10.39 10.30 -10.01
N ASN A 95 10.22 9.07 -9.59
CA ASN A 95 11.31 8.08 -9.62
C ASN A 95 11.20 7.10 -10.79
N GLY A 96 10.35 7.37 -11.76
CA GLY A 96 10.33 6.61 -13.00
C GLY A 96 9.63 5.27 -12.95
N PHE A 97 8.76 5.08 -11.99
CA PHE A 97 7.98 3.84 -11.93
C PHE A 97 6.87 3.87 -12.97
N SER A 98 6.56 2.70 -13.53
CA SER A 98 5.52 2.59 -14.55
C SER A 98 4.17 2.25 -13.95
N SER A 99 4.13 1.73 -12.74
CA SER A 99 2.87 1.37 -12.09
C SER A 99 3.06 1.26 -10.58
N ILE A 100 1.92 1.21 -9.89
CA ILE A 100 1.88 1.02 -8.45
C ILE A 100 1.01 -0.18 -8.15
N ARG A 101 1.46 -1.05 -7.26
CA ARG A 101 0.72 -2.24 -6.83
C ARG A 101 0.45 -2.15 -5.34
N VAL A 102 -0.78 -2.43 -4.96
CA VAL A 102 -1.17 -2.46 -3.55
C VAL A 102 -2.12 -3.62 -3.33
N ASP A 103 -2.23 -4.03 -2.07
CA ASP A 103 -3.24 -5.02 -1.72
C ASP A 103 -3.99 -4.54 -0.49
N THR A 104 -5.18 -5.10 -0.29
CA THR A 104 -5.97 -4.75 0.87
C THR A 104 -6.83 -5.95 1.27
N TYR A 105 -7.08 -6.05 2.57
CA TYR A 105 -7.87 -7.13 3.15
C TYR A 105 -9.29 -7.11 2.58
N HIS A 106 -9.82 -8.29 2.28
CA HIS A 106 -11.12 -8.40 1.61
C HIS A 106 -12.26 -7.80 2.41
N LYS A 107 -12.14 -7.70 3.73
CA LYS A 107 -13.18 -7.10 4.56
C LYS A 107 -13.00 -5.61 4.79
N ASN A 108 -11.93 -5.05 4.29
CA ASN A 108 -11.64 -3.63 4.49
C ASN A 108 -12.27 -2.82 3.35
N GLU A 109 -13.59 -2.63 3.44
CA GLU A 109 -14.33 -1.98 2.35
C GLU A 109 -13.94 -0.53 2.17
N ARG A 110 -13.57 0.14 3.26
CA ARG A 110 -13.14 1.54 3.16
C ARG A 110 -11.86 1.67 2.37
N SER A 111 -10.91 0.80 2.63
CA SER A 111 -9.65 0.82 1.89
C SER A 111 -9.88 0.51 0.41
N GLN A 112 -10.73 -0.48 0.13
CA GLN A 112 -11.05 -0.82 -1.25
C GLN A 112 -11.68 0.34 -1.98
N ALA A 113 -12.61 1.04 -1.32
CA ALA A 113 -13.29 2.18 -1.93
C ALA A 113 -12.31 3.32 -2.21
N LEU A 114 -11.41 3.59 -1.26
CA LEU A 114 -10.41 4.63 -1.45
C LEU A 114 -9.49 4.32 -2.62
N ILE A 115 -8.99 3.11 -2.67
CA ILE A 115 -8.07 2.69 -3.72
C ILE A 115 -8.75 2.78 -5.09
N ALA A 116 -9.99 2.29 -5.17
CA ALA A 116 -10.73 2.35 -6.43
C ALA A 116 -11.02 3.79 -6.84
N LYS A 117 -11.36 4.64 -5.88
CA LYS A 117 -11.66 6.04 -6.17
C LYS A 117 -10.44 6.78 -6.72
N ARG A 118 -9.24 6.34 -6.36
CA ARG A 118 -8.03 6.95 -6.85
C ARG A 118 -7.58 6.41 -8.20
N GLY A 119 -8.40 5.59 -8.83
CA GLY A 119 -8.13 5.13 -10.19
C GLY A 119 -7.43 3.80 -10.29
N PHE A 120 -7.17 3.14 -9.18
CA PHE A 120 -6.59 1.81 -9.22
C PHE A 120 -7.62 0.81 -9.72
N THR A 121 -7.16 -0.19 -10.44
CA THR A 121 -8.02 -1.27 -10.97
C THR A 121 -7.75 -2.55 -10.21
N ARG A 122 -8.81 -3.19 -9.75
CA ARG A 122 -8.67 -4.49 -9.09
C ARG A 122 -8.24 -5.52 -10.12
N ARG A 123 -7.22 -6.30 -9.77
CA ARG A 123 -6.69 -7.30 -10.69
C ARG A 123 -7.31 -8.66 -10.43
N PRO A 124 -7.37 -9.50 -11.46
CA PRO A 124 -7.87 -10.87 -11.28
C PRO A 124 -6.98 -11.64 -10.31
N GLY A 125 -7.61 -12.46 -9.47
CA GLY A 125 -6.90 -13.22 -8.49
C GLY A 125 -6.89 -12.54 -7.13
N HIS A 126 -6.31 -13.22 -6.17
CA HIS A 126 -6.16 -12.68 -4.83
C HIS A 126 -5.01 -13.40 -4.16
N ILE A 127 -4.57 -12.90 -3.01
CA ILE A 127 -3.47 -13.52 -2.29
C ILE A 127 -3.90 -13.83 -0.87
N ASN A 128 -3.20 -14.80 -0.27
CA ASN A 128 -3.41 -15.18 1.11
C ASN A 128 -2.09 -15.14 1.83
N PHE A 129 -2.07 -14.48 3.00
CA PHE A 129 -0.88 -14.43 3.83
C PHE A 129 -1.04 -15.41 4.98
N PRO A 130 0.04 -16.12 5.36
CA PRO A 130 -0.07 -17.16 6.40
C PRO A 130 -0.58 -16.67 7.73
N GLU A 131 -0.28 -15.42 8.09
CA GLU A 131 -0.66 -14.87 9.38
C GLU A 131 -2.03 -14.20 9.38
N CYS A 132 -2.72 -14.23 8.26
CA CYS A 132 -3.97 -13.50 8.13
C CYS A 132 -5.11 -14.43 7.73
N THR A 133 -6.34 -14.03 8.06
CA THR A 133 -7.52 -14.83 7.74
C THR A 133 -8.22 -14.25 6.52
N GLY A 134 -8.28 -15.05 5.46
CA GLY A 134 -9.00 -14.67 4.25
C GLY A 134 -8.15 -13.94 3.23
N PRO A 135 -8.71 -13.70 2.06
CA PRO A 135 -7.96 -13.17 0.93
C PRO A 135 -7.72 -11.68 0.99
N TYR A 136 -6.65 -11.27 0.31
CA TYR A 136 -6.35 -9.88 0.05
C TYR A 136 -6.55 -9.63 -1.43
N TYR A 137 -7.24 -8.55 -1.76
CA TYR A 137 -7.46 -8.16 -3.15
C TYR A 137 -6.36 -7.23 -3.59
N CYS A 138 -5.92 -7.40 -4.82
CA CYS A 138 -4.80 -6.65 -5.37
C CYS A 138 -5.28 -5.63 -6.38
N TYR A 139 -4.65 -4.46 -6.36
CA TYR A 139 -5.02 -3.34 -7.20
C TYR A 139 -3.77 -2.76 -7.86
N GLU A 140 -3.96 -2.18 -9.02
CA GLU A 140 -2.86 -1.64 -9.79
C GLU A 140 -3.24 -0.29 -10.40
N LEU A 141 -2.31 0.64 -10.34
CA LEU A 141 -2.46 1.92 -11.03
C LEU A 141 -1.37 2.02 -12.08
N ILE A 142 -1.77 2.13 -13.34
CA ILE A 142 -0.83 2.30 -14.44
C ILE A 142 -0.54 3.79 -14.56
N LEU A 143 0.74 4.16 -14.44
CA LEU A 143 1.13 5.56 -14.50
C LEU A 143 1.31 6.07 -15.91
N GLY A 144 1.57 5.14 -16.84
CA GLY A 144 1.65 5.48 -18.24
C GLY A 144 2.91 6.23 -18.62
N THR A 145 3.28 6.10 -19.87
CA THR A 145 4.44 6.79 -20.39
C THR A 145 4.14 8.24 -20.67
N GLY A 146 2.87 8.54 -20.93
CA GLY A 146 2.48 9.89 -21.27
C GLY A 146 2.80 10.88 -20.20
N ASP A 147 2.81 10.45 -18.96
CA ASP A 147 3.07 11.34 -17.85
C ASP A 147 4.45 11.90 -17.85
N ARG A 148 5.35 11.29 -18.58
CA ARG A 148 6.71 11.74 -18.58
C ARG A 148 6.93 12.96 -19.44
N ARG A 149 5.93 13.39 -20.15
CA ARG A 149 6.07 14.54 -21.03
C ARG A 149 6.01 15.84 -20.26
N GLY A 150 6.76 15.87 -19.21
CA GLY A 150 6.85 17.08 -18.43
C GLY A 150 5.61 17.33 -17.63
N ARG A 151 4.95 16.35 -17.58
CA ARG A 151 3.75 16.51 -16.88
C ARG A 151 3.98 16.49 -15.59
#